data_0bbeca7814b84a9791b1f604be83689c
#
_entry.id   0bbeca7814b84a9791b1f604be83689c
#
_cell.length_a   1.000
_cell.length_b   1.000
_cell.length_c   1.000
_cell.angle_alpha   90.00
_cell.angle_beta   90.00
_cell.angle_gamma   90.00
#
_symmetry.space_group_name_H-M   'P 1'
#
loop_
_entity.id
_entity.type
_entity.pdbx_description
1 polymer ?
#
loop_
_entity_poly.entity_id
_entity_poly.type
_entity_poly.pdbx_seq_one_letter_code
_entity_poly.pdbx_strand_id
1 'polypeptide(L)'
;MTTRATSTANETSEMDALRGIEIARAVDGKTVIAGGEAIPGEGRVAALFLTQFGDFDSWELAQRATDDLGTLREANVRVVAIGIGSVDAAKEFAKRTNFPLENLYADVDAKCHAALGFAPGMGRKGGEFEWIEDKMPFVNGYAKLLLMCAGIGSPGTLPAVFGGYFGSKYKDEIFREGSNVDVPTIRKAMKLTLGDGYLRPFELATLRLNNMIQILGNWEALAPTDSELLVQRGGVIVFDDGKAAFRHDDQGILGFCPASRVVEKALSDDPSAPPDPIATLHLAAESRRAYVDDIFTSISALEKSKNADNVKGEELTGKWRLIYTTGTKKVAANVNRTGGGSYFPVPAVQSFDLNSGRIRNGIYLGPLKFFFDGPFIWRDKLRMLEFTFTRVSLAFGSLGPWSKDIDDGKWEAVKATEQSASSGQGKIEKSDVKASKPGANPFFKFVYTDDKCIAARGRGGGLALWSRIGDPETDAQT
;
A
#
# COMPACT_ATOMS: atom_id res chain seq x y z
N MET A 1 -26.35 -0.27 -10.29
CA MET A 1 -26.34 -1.70 -10.62
C MET A 1 -25.88 -1.82 -12.04
N THR A 2 -24.64 -2.17 -12.24
CA THR A 2 -24.15 -2.62 -13.55
C THR A 2 -23.31 -3.84 -13.21
N THR A 3 -23.94 -4.97 -13.31
CA THR A 3 -23.35 -6.30 -13.26
C THR A 3 -22.41 -6.42 -14.45
N ARG A 4 -21.11 -6.47 -14.16
CA ARG A 4 -20.12 -6.89 -15.14
C ARG A 4 -20.43 -8.36 -15.44
N ALA A 5 -20.96 -8.63 -16.61
CA ALA A 5 -21.14 -9.98 -17.10
C ALA A 5 -19.79 -10.71 -17.05
N THR A 6 -19.74 -11.82 -16.36
CA THR A 6 -18.66 -12.81 -16.48
C THR A 6 -18.70 -13.34 -17.90
N SER A 7 -17.87 -12.78 -18.76
CA SER A 7 -17.52 -13.38 -20.03
C SER A 7 -16.71 -14.62 -19.71
N THR A 8 -17.24 -15.79 -19.98
CA THR A 8 -16.50 -17.04 -20.13
C THR A 8 -15.74 -17.02 -21.46
N ALA A 9 -14.81 -16.08 -21.61
CA ALA A 9 -13.69 -16.22 -22.50
C ALA A 9 -12.66 -17.10 -21.76
N ASN A 10 -12.10 -18.10 -22.43
CA ASN A 10 -10.94 -18.85 -21.93
C ASN A 10 -9.89 -17.84 -21.48
N GLU A 11 -9.78 -17.60 -20.18
CA GLU A 11 -8.66 -16.82 -19.63
C GLU A 11 -7.41 -17.64 -19.90
N THR A 12 -6.62 -17.19 -20.86
CA THR A 12 -5.29 -17.73 -21.14
C THR A 12 -4.49 -17.58 -19.84
N SER A 13 -3.90 -18.67 -19.35
CA SER A 13 -3.08 -18.59 -18.14
C SER A 13 -1.86 -17.70 -18.39
N GLU A 14 -1.30 -17.08 -17.32
CA GLU A 14 -0.08 -16.28 -17.42
C GLU A 14 1.06 -17.06 -18.07
N MET A 15 1.20 -18.33 -17.76
CA MET A 15 2.20 -19.20 -18.38
C MET A 15 1.94 -19.39 -19.87
N ASP A 16 0.69 -19.59 -20.28
CA ASP A 16 0.33 -19.72 -21.69
C ASP A 16 0.55 -18.41 -22.46
N ALA A 17 0.30 -17.26 -21.83
CA ALA A 17 0.59 -15.95 -22.40
C ALA A 17 2.08 -15.75 -22.71
N LEU A 18 2.96 -16.37 -21.93
CA LEU A 18 4.42 -16.30 -22.12
C LEU A 18 4.95 -17.34 -23.12
N ARG A 19 4.17 -18.36 -23.48
CA ARG A 19 4.57 -19.36 -24.46
C ARG A 19 4.74 -18.71 -25.86
N GLY A 20 5.88 -18.98 -26.50
CA GLY A 20 6.21 -18.42 -27.81
C GLY A 20 6.80 -17.00 -27.76
N ILE A 21 6.96 -16.40 -26.59
CA ILE A 21 7.68 -15.12 -26.46
C ILE A 21 9.17 -15.40 -26.32
N GLU A 22 9.94 -14.90 -27.28
CA GLU A 22 11.38 -14.98 -27.29
C GLU A 22 11.98 -13.82 -26.47
N ILE A 23 12.88 -14.16 -25.54
CA ILE A 23 13.70 -13.23 -24.75
C ILE A 23 15.16 -13.66 -24.81
N ALA A 24 16.07 -12.75 -24.46
CA ALA A 24 17.49 -13.06 -24.48
C ALA A 24 18.01 -13.32 -23.06
N ARG A 25 18.75 -14.38 -22.88
CA ARG A 25 19.47 -14.69 -21.63
C ARG A 25 20.66 -13.72 -21.47
N ALA A 26 20.77 -13.04 -20.33
CA ALA A 26 21.77 -12.01 -20.13
C ALA A 26 23.21 -12.55 -20.14
N VAL A 27 23.41 -13.79 -19.67
CA VAL A 27 24.74 -14.43 -19.58
C VAL A 27 25.44 -14.51 -20.96
N ASP A 28 24.77 -14.98 -21.97
CA ASP A 28 25.35 -15.34 -23.27
C ASP A 28 24.61 -14.75 -24.48
N GLY A 29 23.52 -14.04 -24.27
CA GLY A 29 22.69 -13.45 -25.31
C GLY A 29 21.86 -14.47 -26.10
N LYS A 30 21.82 -15.75 -25.71
CA LYS A 30 21.00 -16.74 -26.37
C LYS A 30 19.52 -16.47 -26.22
N THR A 31 18.79 -16.58 -27.32
CA THR A 31 17.34 -16.53 -27.31
C THR A 31 16.76 -17.79 -26.69
N VAL A 32 15.81 -17.59 -25.79
CA VAL A 32 15.03 -18.64 -25.10
C VAL A 32 13.56 -18.25 -25.06
N ILE A 33 12.68 -19.22 -24.86
CA ILE A 33 11.26 -18.99 -24.71
C ILE A 33 10.98 -18.60 -23.24
N ALA A 34 10.25 -17.50 -23.04
CA ALA A 34 9.92 -16.98 -21.70
C ALA A 34 9.15 -18.01 -20.87
N GLY A 35 8.05 -18.54 -21.39
CA GLY A 35 7.25 -19.59 -20.74
C GLY A 35 7.73 -20.98 -21.16
N GLY A 36 8.30 -21.73 -20.25
CA GLY A 36 8.83 -23.09 -20.44
C GLY A 36 10.34 -23.22 -20.31
N GLU A 37 11.14 -22.29 -20.90
CA GLU A 37 12.60 -22.33 -20.79
C GLU A 37 13.13 -21.40 -19.70
N ALA A 38 12.79 -20.10 -19.74
CA ALA A 38 13.20 -19.15 -18.71
C ALA A 38 12.40 -19.38 -17.42
N ILE A 39 11.08 -19.47 -17.53
CA ILE A 39 10.15 -19.77 -16.43
C ILE A 39 9.62 -21.19 -16.67
N PRO A 40 10.15 -22.23 -16.00
CA PRO A 40 9.70 -23.60 -16.17
C PRO A 40 8.26 -23.79 -15.68
N GLY A 41 7.57 -24.75 -16.31
CA GLY A 41 6.20 -25.13 -15.95
C GLY A 41 6.10 -26.03 -14.73
N GLU A 42 7.22 -26.45 -14.13
CA GLU A 42 7.27 -27.32 -12.97
C GLU A 42 8.06 -26.66 -11.83
N GLY A 43 7.66 -26.97 -10.60
CA GLY A 43 8.26 -26.44 -9.38
C GLY A 43 7.86 -24.98 -9.13
N ARG A 44 8.51 -24.39 -8.12
CA ARG A 44 8.20 -23.02 -7.71
C ARG A 44 9.16 -22.00 -8.29
N VAL A 45 8.61 -20.96 -8.89
CA VAL A 45 9.36 -19.90 -9.55
C VAL A 45 8.88 -18.53 -9.09
N ALA A 46 9.78 -17.72 -8.56
CA ALA A 46 9.54 -16.30 -8.34
C ALA A 46 10.02 -15.51 -9.57
N ALA A 47 9.09 -15.06 -10.39
CA ALA A 47 9.37 -14.31 -11.61
C ALA A 47 9.21 -12.80 -11.34
N LEU A 48 10.30 -12.06 -11.48
CA LEU A 48 10.37 -10.61 -11.33
C LEU A 48 10.31 -9.98 -12.72
N PHE A 49 9.20 -9.40 -13.09
CA PHE A 49 9.07 -8.61 -14.32
C PHE A 49 9.47 -7.17 -14.00
N LEU A 50 10.78 -6.92 -14.16
CA LEU A 50 11.37 -5.63 -13.89
C LEU A 50 10.87 -4.63 -14.94
N THR A 51 10.82 -3.35 -14.56
CA THR A 51 10.68 -2.26 -15.53
C THR A 51 11.93 -2.20 -16.44
N GLN A 52 12.26 -1.05 -16.98
CA GLN A 52 13.50 -0.95 -17.77
C GLN A 52 14.75 -0.96 -16.88
N PHE A 53 15.92 -1.35 -17.41
CA PHE A 53 17.16 -1.52 -16.63
C PHE A 53 17.72 -0.22 -16.05
N GLY A 54 17.33 0.95 -16.52
CA GLY A 54 17.66 2.25 -15.94
C GLY A 54 16.58 2.79 -14.98
N ASP A 55 15.65 1.96 -14.50
CA ASP A 55 14.62 2.37 -13.53
C ASP A 55 15.06 2.03 -12.10
N PHE A 56 14.88 2.98 -11.19
CA PHE A 56 15.25 2.76 -9.78
C PHE A 56 14.34 1.77 -9.06
N ASP A 57 13.10 1.51 -9.53
CA ASP A 57 12.25 0.44 -9.00
C ASP A 57 12.91 -0.92 -9.25
N SER A 58 13.38 -1.15 -10.47
CA SER A 58 14.12 -2.37 -10.85
C SER A 58 15.41 -2.52 -10.05
N TRP A 59 16.14 -1.43 -9.84
CA TRP A 59 17.38 -1.46 -9.07
C TRP A 59 17.14 -1.78 -7.60
N GLU A 60 16.21 -1.07 -6.95
CA GLU A 60 15.90 -1.33 -5.53
C GLU A 60 15.38 -2.75 -5.33
N LEU A 61 14.46 -3.24 -6.19
CA LEU A 61 13.94 -4.59 -6.11
C LEU A 61 15.05 -5.64 -6.27
N ALA A 62 15.88 -5.52 -7.33
CA ALA A 62 16.96 -6.47 -7.59
C ALA A 62 18.01 -6.49 -6.47
N GLN A 63 18.45 -5.30 -6.00
CA GLN A 63 19.42 -5.20 -4.92
C GLN A 63 18.93 -5.87 -3.63
N ARG A 64 17.64 -5.70 -3.31
CA ARG A 64 17.07 -6.29 -2.09
C ARG A 64 16.74 -7.77 -2.26
N ALA A 65 16.28 -8.18 -3.44
CA ALA A 65 16.04 -9.60 -3.71
C ALA A 65 17.32 -10.44 -3.66
N THR A 66 18.46 -9.85 -4.01
CA THR A 66 19.78 -10.51 -3.98
C THR A 66 20.12 -11.04 -2.58
N ASP A 67 19.72 -10.34 -1.53
CA ASP A 67 19.96 -10.76 -0.14
C ASP A 67 19.28 -12.11 0.21
N ASP A 68 18.17 -12.42 -0.46
CA ASP A 68 17.31 -13.56 -0.13
C ASP A 68 17.45 -14.73 -1.12
N LEU A 69 18.28 -14.59 -2.18
CA LEU A 69 18.44 -15.62 -3.22
C LEU A 69 18.97 -16.96 -2.66
N GLY A 70 19.83 -16.91 -1.64
CA GLY A 70 20.33 -18.11 -0.95
C GLY A 70 19.20 -18.89 -0.31
N THR A 71 18.38 -18.21 0.49
CA THR A 71 17.22 -18.80 1.19
C THR A 71 16.21 -19.39 0.20
N LEU A 72 15.91 -18.68 -0.89
CA LEU A 72 15.00 -19.18 -1.92
C LEU A 72 15.55 -20.42 -2.63
N ARG A 73 16.85 -20.43 -2.92
CA ARG A 73 17.53 -21.59 -3.53
C ARG A 73 17.52 -22.81 -2.62
N GLU A 74 17.79 -22.64 -1.33
CA GLU A 74 17.72 -23.72 -0.33
C GLU A 74 16.31 -24.33 -0.23
N ALA A 75 15.29 -23.52 -0.44
CA ALA A 75 13.88 -23.95 -0.50
C ALA A 75 13.45 -24.49 -1.88
N ASN A 76 14.39 -24.68 -2.84
CA ASN A 76 14.11 -25.09 -4.21
C ASN A 76 13.21 -24.12 -4.98
N VAL A 77 13.21 -22.85 -4.63
CA VAL A 77 12.53 -21.80 -5.39
C VAL A 77 13.50 -21.19 -6.41
N ARG A 78 13.13 -21.27 -7.68
CA ARG A 78 13.88 -20.61 -8.77
C ARG A 78 13.51 -19.14 -8.82
N VAL A 79 14.50 -18.26 -8.94
CA VAL A 79 14.27 -16.84 -9.17
C VAL A 79 14.63 -16.50 -10.62
N VAL A 80 13.73 -15.81 -11.30
CA VAL A 80 13.91 -15.34 -12.69
C VAL A 80 13.57 -13.87 -12.74
N ALA A 81 14.44 -13.05 -13.31
CA ALA A 81 14.17 -11.63 -13.54
C ALA A 81 14.18 -11.34 -15.06
N ILE A 82 13.13 -10.71 -15.55
CA ILE A 82 12.98 -10.30 -16.95
C ILE A 82 12.86 -8.79 -16.98
N GLY A 83 13.86 -8.09 -17.51
CA GLY A 83 13.89 -6.63 -17.59
C GLY A 83 13.79 -6.11 -19.03
N ILE A 84 13.28 -4.90 -19.18
CA ILE A 84 13.10 -4.25 -20.48
C ILE A 84 14.43 -3.59 -20.89
N GLY A 85 14.95 -4.00 -22.05
CA GLY A 85 16.19 -3.46 -22.61
C GLY A 85 17.04 -4.50 -23.31
N SER A 86 18.24 -4.10 -23.70
CA SER A 86 19.20 -4.97 -24.41
C SER A 86 19.94 -5.92 -23.46
N VAL A 87 20.59 -6.94 -24.03
CA VAL A 87 21.49 -7.84 -23.28
C VAL A 87 22.64 -7.07 -22.60
N ASP A 88 23.18 -6.05 -23.28
CA ASP A 88 24.25 -5.24 -22.71
C ASP A 88 23.77 -4.35 -21.56
N ALA A 89 22.56 -3.81 -21.67
CA ALA A 89 21.89 -3.12 -20.56
C ALA A 89 21.66 -4.06 -19.36
N ALA A 90 21.23 -5.30 -19.61
CA ALA A 90 21.09 -6.31 -18.56
C ALA A 90 22.42 -6.64 -17.86
N LYS A 91 23.52 -6.74 -18.61
CA LYS A 91 24.87 -6.97 -18.03
C LYS A 91 25.32 -5.79 -17.17
N GLU A 92 25.13 -4.56 -17.64
CA GLU A 92 25.49 -3.37 -16.86
C GLU A 92 24.62 -3.24 -15.61
N PHE A 93 23.34 -3.53 -15.71
CA PHE A 93 22.41 -3.61 -14.57
C PHE A 93 22.88 -4.64 -13.53
N ALA A 94 23.14 -5.89 -13.96
CA ALA A 94 23.62 -6.96 -13.08
C ALA A 94 24.91 -6.59 -12.35
N LYS A 95 25.88 -6.01 -13.07
CA LYS A 95 27.16 -5.55 -12.53
C LYS A 95 26.97 -4.52 -11.42
N ARG A 96 25.97 -3.63 -11.53
CA ARG A 96 25.77 -2.53 -10.57
C ARG A 96 24.84 -2.87 -9.42
N THR A 97 23.91 -3.78 -9.65
CA THR A 97 22.98 -4.22 -8.61
C THR A 97 23.46 -5.47 -7.87
N ASN A 98 24.55 -6.11 -8.35
CA ASN A 98 25.04 -7.43 -7.93
C ASN A 98 23.98 -8.54 -8.10
N PHE A 99 22.97 -8.33 -8.95
CA PHE A 99 21.99 -9.35 -9.23
C PHE A 99 22.63 -10.43 -10.13
N PRO A 100 22.44 -11.74 -9.84
CA PRO A 100 23.07 -12.81 -10.58
C PRO A 100 22.67 -12.81 -12.06
N LEU A 101 23.67 -12.78 -12.94
CA LEU A 101 23.49 -12.69 -14.38
C LEU A 101 22.78 -13.91 -14.96
N GLU A 102 22.97 -15.09 -14.33
CA GLU A 102 22.31 -16.35 -14.70
C GLU A 102 20.80 -16.37 -14.47
N ASN A 103 20.31 -15.49 -13.59
CA ASN A 103 18.88 -15.36 -13.28
C ASN A 103 18.21 -14.24 -14.10
N LEU A 104 18.97 -13.52 -14.96
CA LEU A 104 18.53 -12.32 -15.64
C LEU A 104 18.31 -12.55 -17.14
N TYR A 105 17.21 -11.99 -17.66
CA TYR A 105 16.82 -12.02 -19.06
C TYR A 105 16.44 -10.63 -19.54
N ALA A 106 16.65 -10.38 -20.82
CA ALA A 106 16.36 -9.13 -21.51
C ALA A 106 15.19 -9.31 -22.49
N ASP A 107 14.15 -8.50 -22.32
CA ASP A 107 12.98 -8.39 -23.21
C ASP A 107 13.01 -6.99 -23.84
N VAL A 108 13.60 -6.87 -25.03
CA VAL A 108 13.88 -5.59 -25.68
C VAL A 108 12.61 -4.79 -25.95
N ASP A 109 11.54 -5.46 -26.30
CA ASP A 109 10.26 -4.87 -26.75
C ASP A 109 9.17 -4.93 -25.68
N ALA A 110 9.48 -5.35 -24.46
CA ALA A 110 8.52 -5.55 -23.37
C ALA A 110 7.36 -6.50 -23.74
N LYS A 111 7.60 -7.51 -24.55
CA LYS A 111 6.58 -8.47 -25.02
C LYS A 111 5.98 -9.27 -23.87
N CYS A 112 6.80 -9.69 -22.90
CA CYS A 112 6.31 -10.38 -21.70
C CYS A 112 5.37 -9.49 -20.89
N HIS A 113 5.74 -8.22 -20.73
CA HIS A 113 4.94 -7.25 -19.98
C HIS A 113 3.58 -7.01 -20.64
N ALA A 114 3.57 -6.83 -21.96
CA ALA A 114 2.34 -6.65 -22.73
C ALA A 114 1.45 -7.90 -22.69
N ALA A 115 2.01 -9.09 -22.85
CA ALA A 115 1.28 -10.35 -22.84
C ALA A 115 0.64 -10.65 -21.49
N LEU A 116 1.32 -10.28 -20.41
CA LEU A 116 0.80 -10.40 -19.02
C LEU A 116 -0.13 -9.27 -18.64
N GLY A 117 -0.31 -8.25 -19.48
CA GLY A 117 -1.21 -7.12 -19.21
C GLY A 117 -0.75 -6.21 -18.08
N PHE A 118 0.57 -6.12 -17.81
CA PHE A 118 1.09 -5.11 -16.88
C PHE A 118 0.80 -3.70 -17.39
N ALA A 119 0.63 -2.75 -16.46
CA ALA A 119 0.26 -1.39 -16.80
C ALA A 119 1.24 -0.77 -17.81
N PRO A 120 0.75 -0.28 -18.96
CA PRO A 120 1.63 0.26 -20.01
C PRO A 120 2.25 1.61 -19.64
N GLY A 121 1.83 2.19 -18.53
CA GLY A 121 2.29 3.47 -18.04
C GLY A 121 1.49 4.68 -18.57
N MET A 122 1.88 5.85 -18.10
CA MET A 122 1.21 7.11 -18.42
C MET A 122 1.27 7.43 -19.92
N GLY A 123 0.15 7.91 -20.47
CA GLY A 123 0.05 8.39 -21.84
C GLY A 123 0.18 7.30 -22.89
N ARG A 124 -0.06 6.05 -22.54
CA ARG A 124 -0.18 4.90 -23.46
C ARG A 124 -1.57 4.29 -23.33
N LYS A 125 -2.02 3.64 -24.42
CA LYS A 125 -3.35 3.01 -24.47
C LYS A 125 -3.51 2.00 -23.34
N GLY A 126 -4.58 2.15 -22.55
CA GLY A 126 -4.84 1.34 -21.36
C GLY A 126 -4.13 1.83 -20.07
N GLY A 127 -3.35 2.90 -20.16
CA GLY A 127 -2.68 3.53 -19.01
C GLY A 127 -3.34 4.84 -18.57
N GLU A 128 -2.78 5.44 -17.54
CA GLU A 128 -3.22 6.76 -17.07
C GLU A 128 -3.01 7.82 -18.16
N PHE A 129 -4.01 8.71 -18.34
CA PHE A 129 -3.98 9.76 -19.38
C PHE A 129 -3.73 9.23 -20.80
N GLU A 130 -4.31 8.09 -21.17
CA GLU A 130 -4.16 7.49 -22.50
C GLU A 130 -4.42 8.46 -23.67
N TRP A 131 -5.27 9.48 -23.46
CA TRP A 131 -5.57 10.50 -24.45
C TRP A 131 -4.33 11.31 -24.89
N ILE A 132 -3.21 11.27 -24.15
CA ILE A 132 -1.94 11.92 -24.53
C ILE A 132 -1.39 11.28 -25.81
N GLU A 133 -1.52 9.98 -25.99
CA GLU A 133 -1.06 9.27 -27.17
C GLU A 133 -1.69 9.86 -28.44
N ASP A 134 -2.99 10.13 -28.41
CA ASP A 134 -3.74 10.63 -29.58
C ASP A 134 -3.65 12.15 -29.73
N LYS A 135 -3.72 12.90 -28.62
CA LYS A 135 -3.89 14.37 -28.67
C LYS A 135 -2.59 15.15 -28.52
N MET A 136 -1.56 14.54 -27.96
CA MET A 136 -0.27 15.18 -27.67
C MET A 136 0.91 14.27 -28.06
N PRO A 137 1.03 13.83 -29.33
CA PRO A 137 2.06 12.87 -29.76
C PRO A 137 3.50 13.40 -29.63
N PHE A 138 3.66 14.70 -29.40
CA PHE A 138 4.96 15.32 -29.13
C PHE A 138 5.47 15.08 -27.68
N VAL A 139 4.62 14.57 -26.77
CA VAL A 139 5.01 14.20 -25.40
C VAL A 139 5.61 12.81 -25.45
N ASN A 140 6.94 12.75 -25.55
CA ASN A 140 7.68 11.48 -25.62
C ASN A 140 7.80 10.79 -24.25
N GLY A 141 8.34 9.58 -24.24
CA GLY A 141 8.50 8.77 -23.03
C GLY A 141 9.32 9.44 -21.91
N TYR A 142 10.31 10.26 -22.25
CA TYR A 142 11.09 11.03 -21.26
C TYR A 142 10.23 12.05 -20.52
N ALA A 143 9.41 12.80 -21.26
CA ALA A 143 8.50 13.79 -20.65
C ALA A 143 7.45 13.08 -19.78
N LYS A 144 6.91 11.96 -20.24
CA LYS A 144 5.98 11.12 -19.48
C LYS A 144 6.62 10.59 -18.19
N LEU A 145 7.84 10.05 -18.27
CA LEU A 145 8.59 9.58 -17.11
C LEU A 145 8.82 10.69 -16.07
N LEU A 146 9.21 11.90 -16.52
CA LEU A 146 9.41 13.03 -15.63
C LEU A 146 8.12 13.42 -14.90
N LEU A 147 6.99 13.43 -15.59
CA LEU A 147 5.68 13.68 -14.99
C LEU A 147 5.32 12.59 -13.96
N MET A 148 5.59 11.33 -14.28
CA MET A 148 5.38 10.21 -13.34
C MET A 148 6.26 10.34 -12.09
N CYS A 149 7.52 10.76 -12.22
CA CYS A 149 8.39 11.05 -11.08
C CYS A 149 7.83 12.17 -10.18
N ALA A 150 7.11 13.13 -10.76
CA ALA A 150 6.38 14.16 -10.02
C ALA A 150 5.02 13.69 -9.47
N GLY A 151 4.67 12.40 -9.63
CA GLY A 151 3.42 11.80 -9.15
C GLY A 151 2.22 12.00 -10.09
N ILE A 152 2.42 12.57 -11.28
CA ILE A 152 1.36 12.76 -12.28
C ILE A 152 1.24 11.47 -13.10
N GLY A 153 0.05 10.86 -13.12
CA GLY A 153 -0.16 9.57 -13.78
C GLY A 153 0.63 8.40 -13.18
N SER A 154 1.06 8.55 -11.93
CA SER A 154 1.83 7.55 -11.19
C SER A 154 1.34 7.48 -9.73
N PRO A 155 0.28 6.71 -9.48
CA PRO A 155 -0.35 6.63 -8.17
C PRO A 155 0.61 6.12 -7.09
N GLY A 156 0.62 6.79 -5.93
CA GLY A 156 1.42 6.37 -4.78
C GLY A 156 2.87 6.84 -4.78
N THR A 157 3.39 7.41 -5.88
CA THR A 157 4.79 7.88 -6.00
C THR A 157 5.16 8.89 -4.93
N LEU A 158 4.42 9.99 -4.79
CA LEU A 158 4.76 11.03 -3.81
C LEU A 158 4.75 10.52 -2.35
N PRO A 159 3.73 9.78 -1.88
CA PRO A 159 3.78 9.14 -0.56
C PRO A 159 4.98 8.22 -0.37
N ALA A 160 5.37 7.45 -1.39
CA ALA A 160 6.53 6.55 -1.34
C ALA A 160 7.87 7.30 -1.29
N VAL A 161 7.98 8.42 -2.02
CA VAL A 161 9.14 9.31 -1.97
C VAL A 161 9.27 9.91 -0.57
N PHE A 162 8.22 10.56 -0.06
CA PHE A 162 8.24 11.15 1.28
C PHE A 162 8.50 10.11 2.36
N GLY A 163 7.89 8.92 2.25
CA GLY A 163 8.15 7.81 3.17
C GLY A 163 9.61 7.37 3.22
N GLY A 164 10.36 7.53 2.13
CA GLY A 164 11.79 7.28 2.06
C GLY A 164 12.62 8.30 2.86
N TYR A 165 12.19 9.56 2.90
CA TYR A 165 12.86 10.61 3.66
C TYR A 165 12.56 10.53 5.16
N PHE A 166 11.31 10.33 5.52
CA PHE A 166 10.90 10.27 6.94
C PHE A 166 11.29 8.96 7.61
N GLY A 167 11.41 7.88 6.84
CA GLY A 167 11.69 6.55 7.37
C GLY A 167 10.56 5.99 8.22
N SER A 168 10.83 4.88 8.90
CA SER A 168 9.89 4.23 9.83
C SER A 168 10.63 3.28 10.76
N LYS A 169 10.37 3.37 12.06
CA LYS A 169 10.90 2.42 13.05
C LYS A 169 10.38 0.99 12.87
N TYR A 170 9.34 0.81 12.07
CA TYR A 170 8.71 -0.50 11.83
C TYR A 170 9.23 -1.20 10.57
N LYS A 171 10.07 -0.52 9.77
CA LYS A 171 10.70 -1.11 8.58
C LYS A 171 12.08 -1.65 8.92
N ASP A 172 12.50 -2.66 8.17
CA ASP A 172 13.83 -3.24 8.31
C ASP A 172 14.92 -2.25 7.91
N GLU A 173 16.09 -2.40 8.50
CA GLU A 173 17.29 -1.65 8.11
C GLU A 173 17.60 -1.82 6.63
N ILE A 174 17.87 -0.71 5.95
CA ILE A 174 18.33 -0.74 4.55
C ILE A 174 19.81 -1.12 4.51
N PHE A 175 20.65 -0.37 5.25
CA PHE A 175 22.10 -0.61 5.35
C PHE A 175 22.41 -1.56 6.52
N ARG A 176 21.89 -2.79 6.47
CA ARG A 176 22.21 -3.82 7.48
C ARG A 176 23.54 -4.51 7.14
N GLU A 177 24.23 -4.98 8.15
CA GLU A 177 25.48 -5.72 7.99
C GLU A 177 25.29 -6.96 7.13
N GLY A 178 26.13 -7.10 6.11
CA GLY A 178 26.09 -8.22 5.17
C GLY A 178 25.01 -8.13 4.09
N SER A 179 24.19 -7.04 4.05
CA SER A 179 23.28 -6.83 2.94
C SER A 179 24.01 -6.40 1.68
N ASN A 180 23.41 -6.69 0.53
CA ASN A 180 23.95 -6.30 -0.79
C ASN A 180 24.15 -4.78 -0.94
N VAL A 181 23.41 -3.98 -0.19
CA VAL A 181 23.49 -2.52 -0.21
C VAL A 181 24.22 -1.93 1.00
N ASP A 182 24.87 -2.76 1.84
CA ASP A 182 25.55 -2.27 3.06
C ASP A 182 26.67 -1.29 2.72
N VAL A 183 26.58 -0.10 3.32
CA VAL A 183 27.66 0.91 3.31
C VAL A 183 28.07 1.16 4.75
N PRO A 184 29.14 0.48 5.24
CA PRO A 184 29.52 0.51 6.65
C PRO A 184 29.71 1.90 7.25
N THR A 185 30.19 2.86 6.46
CA THR A 185 30.36 4.27 6.89
C THR A 185 29.01 4.96 7.12
N ILE A 186 28.05 4.75 6.22
CA ILE A 186 26.69 5.31 6.35
C ILE A 186 26.00 4.64 7.53
N ARG A 187 26.04 3.31 7.63
CA ARG A 187 25.46 2.54 8.74
C ARG A 187 25.98 3.01 10.10
N LYS A 188 27.31 3.17 10.25
CA LYS A 188 27.92 3.66 11.49
C LYS A 188 27.50 5.10 11.80
N ALA A 189 27.46 5.98 10.81
CA ALA A 189 27.04 7.37 10.99
C ALA A 189 25.57 7.45 11.40
N MET A 190 24.68 6.68 10.78
CA MET A 190 23.26 6.61 11.12
C MET A 190 23.04 6.09 12.55
N LYS A 191 23.72 5.01 12.95
CA LYS A 191 23.65 4.48 14.33
C LYS A 191 24.13 5.50 15.36
N LEU A 192 25.25 6.21 15.06
CA LEU A 192 25.79 7.20 15.98
C LEU A 192 24.89 8.42 16.17
N THR A 193 24.22 8.86 15.10
CA THR A 193 23.42 10.09 15.11
C THR A 193 21.95 9.87 15.50
N LEU A 194 21.37 8.73 15.14
CA LEU A 194 19.94 8.45 15.27
C LEU A 194 19.63 7.32 16.26
N GLY A 195 20.64 6.55 16.65
CA GLY A 195 20.47 5.40 17.54
C GLY A 195 19.81 4.18 16.87
N ASP A 196 19.76 3.06 17.61
CA ASP A 196 19.10 1.84 17.17
C ASP A 196 17.57 1.95 17.36
N GLY A 197 16.83 1.46 16.36
CA GLY A 197 15.37 1.41 16.44
C GLY A 197 14.61 2.72 16.22
N TYR A 198 15.31 3.80 15.86
CA TYR A 198 14.69 5.06 15.49
C TYR A 198 14.03 4.99 14.09
N LEU A 199 13.38 6.07 13.65
CA LEU A 199 12.69 6.16 12.36
C LEU A 199 13.58 5.89 11.15
N ARG A 200 14.91 5.91 11.31
CA ARG A 200 15.90 5.79 10.22
C ARG A 200 15.57 6.73 9.06
N PRO A 201 15.42 8.04 9.33
CA PRO A 201 15.14 9.01 8.28
C PRO A 201 16.28 8.99 7.27
N PHE A 202 15.96 9.30 6.02
CA PHE A 202 16.90 9.38 4.90
C PHE A 202 17.60 8.07 4.50
N GLU A 203 17.47 6.97 5.24
CA GLU A 203 18.16 5.72 4.91
C GLU A 203 17.76 5.22 3.52
N LEU A 204 16.45 5.07 3.27
CA LEU A 204 15.93 4.66 1.98
C LEU A 204 16.13 5.75 0.91
N ALA A 205 16.00 7.02 1.27
CA ALA A 205 16.27 8.13 0.35
C ALA A 205 17.74 8.15 -0.09
N THR A 206 18.68 7.81 0.81
CA THR A 206 20.10 7.72 0.49
C THR A 206 20.38 6.61 -0.52
N LEU A 207 19.80 5.42 -0.33
CA LEU A 207 19.90 4.33 -1.31
C LEU A 207 19.38 4.76 -2.68
N ARG A 208 18.17 5.33 -2.72
CA ARG A 208 17.53 5.78 -3.96
C ARG A 208 18.30 6.88 -4.66
N LEU A 209 18.86 7.83 -3.91
CA LEU A 209 19.70 8.89 -4.47
C LEU A 209 20.99 8.30 -5.08
N ASN A 210 21.64 7.37 -4.38
CA ASN A 210 22.83 6.68 -4.91
C ASN A 210 22.50 5.92 -6.20
N ASN A 211 21.40 5.17 -6.22
CA ASN A 211 20.94 4.47 -7.42
C ASN A 211 20.66 5.45 -8.56
N MET A 212 19.97 6.56 -8.29
CA MET A 212 19.69 7.60 -9.30
C MET A 212 20.97 8.18 -9.91
N ILE A 213 21.98 8.50 -9.09
CA ILE A 213 23.28 9.01 -9.58
C ILE A 213 23.95 7.98 -10.50
N GLN A 214 23.95 6.70 -10.11
CA GLN A 214 24.55 5.64 -10.91
C GLN A 214 23.77 5.39 -12.20
N ILE A 215 22.44 5.39 -12.16
CA ILE A 215 21.58 5.24 -13.33
C ILE A 215 21.81 6.37 -14.32
N LEU A 216 21.77 7.62 -13.86
CA LEU A 216 21.98 8.79 -14.72
C LEU A 216 23.39 8.82 -15.32
N GLY A 217 24.41 8.43 -14.55
CA GLY A 217 25.78 8.33 -15.03
C GLY A 217 26.00 7.24 -16.09
N ASN A 218 25.06 6.31 -16.25
CA ASN A 218 25.14 5.19 -17.19
C ASN A 218 23.87 5.06 -18.05
N TRP A 219 23.13 6.15 -18.17
CA TRP A 219 21.81 6.17 -18.81
C TRP A 219 21.82 5.60 -20.22
N GLU A 220 22.80 5.99 -21.03
CA GLU A 220 22.94 5.54 -22.42
C GLU A 220 23.07 4.01 -22.55
N ALA A 221 23.73 3.38 -21.57
CA ALA A 221 23.90 1.92 -21.54
C ALA A 221 22.67 1.18 -21.00
N LEU A 222 21.88 1.82 -20.14
CA LEU A 222 20.80 1.20 -19.39
C LEU A 222 19.41 1.43 -20.00
N ALA A 223 19.19 2.59 -20.65
CA ALA A 223 17.90 2.97 -21.17
C ALA A 223 17.48 2.11 -22.36
N PRO A 224 16.17 1.81 -22.51
CA PRO A 224 15.67 1.14 -23.72
C PRO A 224 15.79 2.07 -24.94
N THR A 225 15.93 1.48 -26.12
CA THR A 225 16.01 2.23 -27.38
C THR A 225 14.72 2.97 -27.68
N ASP A 226 13.57 2.33 -27.39
CA ASP A 226 12.25 2.95 -27.49
C ASP A 226 11.93 3.70 -26.20
N SER A 227 11.89 5.02 -26.27
CA SER A 227 11.58 5.86 -25.11
C SER A 227 10.18 5.66 -24.53
N GLU A 228 9.22 5.14 -25.30
CA GLU A 228 7.89 4.83 -24.81
C GLU A 228 7.88 3.68 -23.78
N LEU A 229 8.93 2.85 -23.78
CA LEU A 229 9.09 1.78 -22.79
C LEU A 229 9.60 2.29 -21.42
N LEU A 230 10.02 3.55 -21.32
CA LEU A 230 10.45 4.17 -20.06
C LEU A 230 9.32 4.23 -19.02
N VAL A 231 8.07 4.27 -19.46
CA VAL A 231 6.89 4.35 -18.59
C VAL A 231 6.23 2.99 -18.33
N GLN A 232 6.66 1.93 -19.04
CA GLN A 232 6.11 0.59 -18.84
C GLN A 232 6.30 0.13 -17.39
N ARG A 233 5.25 -0.36 -16.76
CA ARG A 233 5.32 -0.94 -15.41
C ARG A 233 5.53 -2.44 -15.48
N GLY A 234 6.03 -2.99 -14.39
CA GLY A 234 6.30 -4.41 -14.23
C GLY A 234 5.42 -5.04 -13.14
N GLY A 235 5.99 -6.03 -12.49
CA GLY A 235 5.33 -6.73 -11.40
C GLY A 235 6.08 -8.00 -10.99
N VAL A 236 5.44 -8.77 -10.11
CA VAL A 236 5.96 -10.06 -9.64
C VAL A 236 4.88 -11.12 -9.76
N ILE A 237 5.26 -12.30 -10.23
CA ILE A 237 4.41 -13.49 -10.23
C ILE A 237 5.16 -14.62 -9.57
N VAL A 238 4.57 -15.26 -8.54
CA VAL A 238 5.05 -16.54 -8.05
C VAL A 238 4.24 -17.63 -8.74
N PHE A 239 4.93 -18.40 -9.56
CA PHE A 239 4.36 -19.61 -10.16
C PHE A 239 4.58 -20.81 -9.26
N ASP A 240 3.58 -21.68 -9.19
CA ASP A 240 3.62 -22.96 -8.53
C ASP A 240 3.11 -24.02 -9.52
N ASP A 241 3.99 -24.90 -9.97
CA ASP A 241 3.73 -25.86 -11.04
C ASP A 241 3.07 -25.22 -12.29
N GLY A 242 3.64 -24.10 -12.72
CA GLY A 242 3.21 -23.37 -13.90
C GLY A 242 1.93 -22.54 -13.74
N LYS A 243 1.32 -22.52 -12.56
CA LYS A 243 0.15 -21.69 -12.25
C LYS A 243 0.58 -20.43 -11.48
N ALA A 244 0.06 -19.28 -11.86
CA ALA A 244 0.26 -18.07 -11.08
C ALA A 244 -0.49 -18.19 -9.73
N ALA A 245 0.28 -18.43 -8.66
CA ALA A 245 -0.24 -18.57 -7.31
C ALA A 245 -0.26 -17.24 -6.54
N PHE A 246 0.65 -16.34 -6.86
CA PHE A 246 0.64 -14.95 -6.36
C PHE A 246 1.00 -14.01 -7.50
N ARG A 247 0.35 -12.86 -7.55
CA ARG A 247 0.62 -11.81 -8.53
C ARG A 247 0.55 -10.43 -7.90
N HIS A 248 1.53 -9.58 -8.21
CA HIS A 248 1.55 -8.16 -7.88
C HIS A 248 1.84 -7.36 -9.15
N ASP A 249 1.01 -6.39 -9.45
CA ASP A 249 1.17 -5.48 -10.59
C ASP A 249 1.58 -4.09 -10.09
N ASP A 250 2.69 -3.58 -10.59
CA ASP A 250 3.19 -2.26 -10.24
C ASP A 250 2.26 -1.18 -10.81
N GLN A 251 1.69 -0.35 -9.95
CA GLN A 251 0.72 0.67 -10.35
C GLN A 251 1.36 2.03 -10.68
N GLY A 252 2.56 2.27 -10.21
CA GLY A 252 3.28 3.52 -10.41
C GLY A 252 4.73 3.40 -9.98
N ILE A 253 5.48 4.49 -10.11
CA ILE A 253 6.87 4.55 -9.65
C ILE A 253 6.90 4.36 -8.13
N LEU A 254 7.84 3.55 -7.64
CA LEU A 254 7.96 3.09 -6.25
C LEU A 254 6.77 2.25 -5.76
N GLY A 255 5.99 1.69 -6.69
CA GLY A 255 4.86 0.81 -6.42
C GLY A 255 5.18 -0.68 -6.60
N PHE A 256 6.44 -1.06 -6.70
CA PHE A 256 6.88 -2.44 -6.89
C PHE A 256 6.65 -3.33 -5.65
N CYS A 257 6.55 -4.63 -5.88
CA CYS A 257 6.40 -5.62 -4.80
C CYS A 257 7.66 -5.62 -3.91
N PRO A 258 7.55 -5.43 -2.60
CA PRO A 258 8.71 -5.55 -1.72
C PRO A 258 9.35 -6.94 -1.82
N ALA A 259 10.69 -7.02 -1.85
CA ALA A 259 11.42 -8.28 -1.94
C ALA A 259 11.02 -9.26 -0.81
N SER A 260 10.84 -8.76 0.42
CA SER A 260 10.35 -9.56 1.56
C SER A 260 8.98 -10.20 1.29
N ARG A 261 8.09 -9.54 0.54
CA ARG A 261 6.79 -10.10 0.16
C ARG A 261 6.95 -11.20 -0.87
N VAL A 262 7.86 -11.02 -1.82
CA VAL A 262 8.19 -12.07 -2.80
C VAL A 262 8.66 -13.33 -2.09
N VAL A 263 9.60 -13.17 -1.15
CA VAL A 263 10.14 -14.27 -0.33
C VAL A 263 9.05 -14.95 0.49
N GLU A 264 8.25 -14.17 1.22
CA GLU A 264 7.13 -14.70 2.01
C GLU A 264 6.19 -15.56 1.16
N LYS A 265 5.77 -15.06 0.00
CA LYS A 265 4.87 -15.81 -0.88
C LYS A 265 5.56 -16.99 -1.56
N ALA A 266 6.80 -16.84 -1.94
CA ALA A 266 7.57 -17.92 -2.56
C ALA A 266 7.89 -19.08 -1.58
N LEU A 267 8.00 -18.81 -0.29
CA LEU A 267 8.25 -19.80 0.75
C LEU A 267 6.97 -20.33 1.42
N SER A 268 5.82 -19.73 1.17
CA SER A 268 4.53 -20.19 1.72
C SER A 268 4.17 -21.58 1.21
N ASP A 269 3.58 -22.42 2.06
CA ASP A 269 3.05 -23.73 1.64
C ASP A 269 1.98 -23.57 0.54
N ASP A 270 1.15 -22.53 0.63
CA ASP A 270 0.19 -22.14 -0.39
C ASP A 270 0.32 -20.63 -0.69
N PRO A 271 1.05 -20.24 -1.75
CA PRO A 271 1.19 -18.82 -2.13
C PRO A 271 -0.14 -18.16 -2.50
N SER A 272 -1.15 -18.94 -2.91
CA SER A 272 -2.47 -18.45 -3.30
C SER A 272 -3.39 -18.21 -2.11
N ALA A 273 -3.05 -18.74 -0.95
CA ALA A 273 -3.87 -18.60 0.25
C ALA A 273 -4.12 -17.12 0.59
N PRO A 274 -5.37 -16.75 0.85
CA PRO A 274 -5.66 -15.43 1.37
C PRO A 274 -5.06 -15.29 2.77
N PRO A 275 -4.69 -14.06 3.17
CA PRO A 275 -4.17 -13.83 4.51
C PRO A 275 -5.23 -14.19 5.56
N ASP A 276 -4.80 -14.72 6.72
CA ASP A 276 -5.67 -14.83 7.88
C ASP A 276 -6.10 -13.42 8.32
N PRO A 277 -7.40 -13.11 8.31
CA PRO A 277 -7.86 -11.75 8.54
C PRO A 277 -7.48 -11.21 9.93
N ILE A 278 -7.65 -12.01 10.98
CA ILE A 278 -7.42 -11.57 12.37
C ILE A 278 -5.92 -11.44 12.64
N ALA A 279 -5.13 -12.45 12.26
CA ALA A 279 -3.68 -12.42 12.42
C ALA A 279 -3.07 -11.22 11.67
N THR A 280 -3.56 -10.92 10.47
CA THR A 280 -3.12 -9.75 9.69
C THR A 280 -3.42 -8.43 10.39
N LEU A 281 -4.63 -8.26 10.96
CA LEU A 281 -4.99 -7.04 11.67
C LEU A 281 -4.15 -6.88 12.95
N HIS A 282 -3.90 -7.96 13.68
CA HIS A 282 -3.01 -7.94 14.86
C HIS A 282 -1.57 -7.58 14.46
N LEU A 283 -1.01 -8.20 13.42
CA LEU A 283 0.33 -7.86 12.92
C LEU A 283 0.43 -6.38 12.52
N ALA A 284 -0.61 -5.85 11.87
CA ALA A 284 -0.66 -4.44 11.51
C ALA A 284 -0.73 -3.54 12.76
N ALA A 285 -1.53 -3.90 13.76
CA ALA A 285 -1.72 -3.15 14.99
C ALA A 285 -0.45 -3.10 15.85
N GLU A 286 0.23 -4.22 15.98
CA GLU A 286 1.41 -4.38 16.85
C GLU A 286 2.68 -3.81 16.22
N SER A 287 2.91 -4.07 14.94
CA SER A 287 4.20 -3.83 14.30
C SER A 287 4.16 -2.93 13.06
N ARG A 288 2.98 -2.64 12.50
CA ARG A 288 2.79 -1.96 11.20
C ARG A 288 3.57 -2.64 10.05
N ARG A 289 3.78 -3.96 10.14
CA ARG A 289 4.53 -4.75 9.15
C ARG A 289 3.64 -5.51 8.18
N ALA A 290 2.33 -5.65 8.47
CA ALA A 290 1.41 -6.26 7.52
C ALA A 290 1.37 -5.46 6.20
N TYR A 291 1.26 -6.16 5.09
CA TYR A 291 1.13 -5.50 3.78
C TYR A 291 -0.24 -4.82 3.68
N VAL A 292 -0.24 -3.63 3.10
CA VAL A 292 -1.47 -2.81 3.03
C VAL A 292 -2.60 -3.48 2.28
N ASP A 293 -2.27 -4.27 1.25
CA ASP A 293 -3.26 -5.03 0.48
C ASP A 293 -3.85 -6.20 1.28
N ASP A 294 -3.05 -6.81 2.15
CA ASP A 294 -3.54 -7.85 3.07
C ASP A 294 -4.47 -7.25 4.13
N ILE A 295 -4.17 -6.06 4.65
CA ILE A 295 -5.06 -5.35 5.58
C ILE A 295 -6.40 -5.06 4.89
N PHE A 296 -6.36 -4.55 3.66
CA PHE A 296 -7.56 -4.28 2.87
C PHE A 296 -8.40 -5.55 2.66
N THR A 297 -7.74 -6.63 2.22
CA THR A 297 -8.36 -7.93 1.97
C THR A 297 -8.98 -8.50 3.25
N SER A 298 -8.24 -8.43 4.36
CA SER A 298 -8.68 -8.90 5.68
C SER A 298 -9.90 -8.15 6.20
N ILE A 299 -9.90 -6.82 6.19
CA ILE A 299 -11.07 -6.02 6.61
C ILE A 299 -12.25 -6.30 5.68
N SER A 300 -12.02 -6.43 4.37
CA SER A 300 -13.08 -6.72 3.39
C SER A 300 -13.66 -8.11 3.58
N ALA A 301 -12.87 -9.11 3.95
CA ALA A 301 -13.32 -10.47 4.26
C ALA A 301 -14.17 -10.49 5.52
N LEU A 302 -13.74 -9.82 6.60
CA LEU A 302 -14.51 -9.69 7.85
C LEU A 302 -15.84 -8.96 7.63
N GLU A 303 -15.85 -7.91 6.78
CA GLU A 303 -17.09 -7.21 6.43
C GLU A 303 -18.08 -8.10 5.68
N LYS A 304 -17.58 -8.93 4.74
CA LYS A 304 -18.41 -9.87 3.97
C LYS A 304 -18.94 -11.03 4.81
N SER A 305 -18.16 -11.49 5.78
CA SER A 305 -18.59 -12.61 6.67
C SER A 305 -19.83 -12.27 7.47
N LYS A 306 -20.10 -10.97 7.72
CA LYS A 306 -21.24 -10.45 8.49
C LYS A 306 -21.37 -11.08 9.88
N ASN A 307 -20.31 -11.70 10.39
CA ASN A 307 -20.33 -12.31 11.72
C ASN A 307 -20.55 -11.22 12.79
N ALA A 308 -21.65 -11.31 13.50
CA ALA A 308 -22.00 -10.35 14.55
C ALA A 308 -21.02 -10.42 15.73
N ASP A 309 -20.46 -11.60 16.01
CA ASP A 309 -19.55 -11.84 17.13
C ASP A 309 -18.18 -11.16 16.94
N ASN A 310 -17.88 -10.74 15.71
CA ASN A 310 -16.66 -9.97 15.40
C ASN A 310 -16.69 -8.53 15.93
N VAL A 311 -17.83 -8.04 16.46
CA VAL A 311 -17.98 -6.66 16.92
C VAL A 311 -18.72 -6.63 18.25
N LYS A 312 -18.02 -6.23 19.29
CA LYS A 312 -18.58 -6.00 20.62
C LYS A 312 -18.44 -4.52 20.96
N GLY A 313 -19.58 -3.86 21.20
CA GLY A 313 -19.61 -2.43 21.49
C GLY A 313 -18.81 -2.06 22.74
N GLU A 314 -18.82 -2.89 23.77
CA GLU A 314 -18.08 -2.71 25.02
C GLU A 314 -16.56 -2.58 24.81
N GLU A 315 -16.00 -3.24 23.81
CA GLU A 315 -14.58 -3.20 23.47
C GLU A 315 -14.14 -1.87 22.85
N LEU A 316 -15.09 -1.04 22.39
CA LEU A 316 -14.78 0.25 21.76
C LEU A 316 -14.29 1.29 22.78
N THR A 317 -14.70 1.18 24.05
CA THR A 317 -14.26 2.16 25.07
C THR A 317 -12.75 2.10 25.25
N GLY A 318 -12.10 3.26 25.08
CA GLY A 318 -10.65 3.38 25.20
C GLY A 318 -10.05 4.37 24.20
N LYS A 319 -8.74 4.31 24.08
CA LYS A 319 -7.95 5.16 23.18
C LYS A 319 -7.35 4.32 22.06
N TRP A 320 -7.47 4.82 20.84
CA TRP A 320 -7.18 4.11 19.63
C TRP A 320 -6.36 4.97 18.67
N ARG A 321 -5.21 4.48 18.25
CA ARG A 321 -4.37 5.14 17.26
C ARG A 321 -4.76 4.66 15.87
N LEU A 322 -5.11 5.59 14.98
CA LEU A 322 -5.31 5.27 13.56
C LEU A 322 -3.99 4.83 12.95
N ILE A 323 -3.95 3.62 12.43
CA ILE A 323 -2.72 3.05 11.84
C ILE A 323 -2.84 2.84 10.33
N TYR A 324 -4.04 2.63 9.81
CA TYR A 324 -4.25 2.39 8.38
C TYR A 324 -5.57 3.01 7.91
N THR A 325 -5.58 3.50 6.67
CA THR A 325 -6.78 4.00 6.00
C THR A 325 -6.70 3.89 4.48
N THR A 326 -7.85 3.65 3.84
CA THR A 326 -7.98 3.70 2.37
C THR A 326 -8.37 5.08 1.84
N GLY A 327 -8.66 6.05 2.72
CA GLY A 327 -9.31 7.30 2.33
C GLY A 327 -10.78 7.11 1.97
N THR A 328 -11.38 8.07 1.27
CA THR A 328 -12.77 7.96 0.81
C THR A 328 -12.88 7.21 -0.51
N LYS A 329 -14.07 6.64 -0.82
CA LYS A 329 -14.33 5.99 -2.13
C LYS A 329 -14.02 6.90 -3.33
N LYS A 330 -14.24 8.21 -3.22
CA LYS A 330 -13.92 9.17 -4.28
C LYS A 330 -12.40 9.26 -4.52
N VAL A 331 -11.62 9.25 -3.46
CA VAL A 331 -10.16 9.25 -3.53
C VAL A 331 -9.67 7.91 -4.10
N ALA A 332 -10.22 6.79 -3.65
CA ALA A 332 -9.86 5.47 -4.15
C ALA A 332 -10.26 5.27 -5.64
N ALA A 333 -11.41 5.79 -6.06
CA ALA A 333 -11.86 5.71 -7.46
C ALA A 333 -11.01 6.57 -8.41
N ASN A 334 -10.51 7.72 -7.93
CA ASN A 334 -9.63 8.59 -8.74
C ASN A 334 -8.21 8.04 -8.88
N VAL A 335 -7.85 7.01 -8.13
CA VAL A 335 -6.49 6.43 -8.11
C VAL A 335 -6.46 5.04 -8.74
N ASN A 336 -7.55 4.58 -9.39
CA ASN A 336 -7.67 3.22 -9.99
C ASN A 336 -7.13 2.07 -9.12
N ARG A 337 -7.18 2.21 -7.78
CA ARG A 337 -6.67 1.21 -6.87
C ARG A 337 -7.67 0.07 -6.68
N THR A 338 -7.38 -1.06 -7.24
CA THR A 338 -7.97 -2.35 -6.85
C THR A 338 -7.29 -2.82 -5.57
N GLY A 339 -7.84 -2.45 -4.44
CA GLY A 339 -7.19 -2.72 -3.15
C GLY A 339 -6.22 -1.58 -2.80
N GLY A 340 -5.90 -1.43 -1.57
CA GLY A 340 -4.90 -0.46 -1.22
C GLY A 340 -5.37 0.41 -0.05
N GLY A 341 -4.62 1.36 0.25
CA GLY A 341 -4.64 2.22 1.41
C GLY A 341 -3.21 2.49 1.76
N SER A 342 -3.00 3.06 2.91
CA SER A 342 -1.66 3.31 3.43
C SER A 342 -1.66 3.31 4.95
N TYR A 343 -0.53 3.03 5.53
CA TYR A 343 -0.34 3.33 6.94
C TYR A 343 -0.43 4.83 7.17
N PHE A 344 -1.21 5.22 8.20
CA PHE A 344 -1.43 6.62 8.51
C PHE A 344 -0.13 7.23 9.10
N PRO A 345 0.42 8.30 8.50
CA PRO A 345 1.78 8.73 8.81
C PRO A 345 1.90 9.52 10.12
N VAL A 346 0.83 10.22 10.52
CA VAL A 346 0.84 11.08 11.71
C VAL A 346 0.13 10.41 12.89
N PRO A 347 0.51 10.70 14.15
CA PRO A 347 -0.21 10.24 15.33
C PRO A 347 -1.62 10.85 15.39
N ALA A 348 -2.62 10.09 14.95
CA ALA A 348 -4.03 10.43 15.07
C ALA A 348 -4.68 9.47 16.07
N VAL A 349 -5.20 10.01 17.15
CA VAL A 349 -5.79 9.24 18.24
C VAL A 349 -7.27 9.54 18.33
N GLN A 350 -8.07 8.49 18.42
CA GLN A 350 -9.49 8.56 18.71
C GLN A 350 -9.76 7.93 20.08
N SER A 351 -10.54 8.57 20.89
CA SER A 351 -11.05 7.97 22.12
C SER A 351 -12.56 7.90 22.07
N PHE A 352 -13.07 6.73 22.46
CA PHE A 352 -14.49 6.47 22.60
C PHE A 352 -14.78 6.16 24.07
N ASP A 353 -15.82 6.78 24.62
CA ASP A 353 -16.34 6.47 25.94
C ASP A 353 -17.84 6.18 25.82
N LEU A 354 -18.19 4.90 25.85
CA LEU A 354 -19.58 4.47 25.70
C LEU A 354 -20.42 4.89 26.91
N ASN A 355 -19.82 5.04 28.10
CA ASN A 355 -20.58 5.41 29.30
C ASN A 355 -21.06 6.87 29.24
N SER A 356 -20.20 7.76 28.74
CA SER A 356 -20.55 9.18 28.57
C SER A 356 -21.09 9.51 27.19
N GLY A 357 -21.03 8.58 26.22
CA GLY A 357 -21.40 8.83 24.82
C GLY A 357 -20.54 9.91 24.15
N ARG A 358 -19.25 9.97 24.48
CA ARG A 358 -18.33 11.01 23.98
C ARG A 358 -17.22 10.43 23.13
N ILE A 359 -16.97 11.12 22.01
CA ILE A 359 -15.83 10.86 21.09
C ILE A 359 -14.87 12.05 21.12
N ARG A 360 -13.58 11.76 21.08
CA ARG A 360 -12.53 12.74 20.82
C ARG A 360 -11.64 12.24 19.69
N ASN A 361 -11.39 13.08 18.69
CA ASN A 361 -10.40 12.85 17.66
C ASN A 361 -9.25 13.85 17.86
N GLY A 362 -8.03 13.36 18.04
CA GLY A 362 -6.85 14.18 18.24
C GLY A 362 -5.77 13.90 17.18
N ILE A 363 -5.07 14.95 16.75
CA ILE A 363 -3.84 14.88 15.98
C ILE A 363 -2.72 15.45 16.83
N TYR A 364 -1.62 14.70 16.96
CA TYR A 364 -0.48 15.03 17.79
C TYR A 364 0.75 15.23 16.91
N LEU A 365 1.28 16.46 16.87
CA LEU A 365 2.45 16.84 16.11
C LEU A 365 3.51 17.42 17.05
N GLY A 366 4.19 16.54 17.80
CA GLY A 366 5.08 16.97 18.88
C GLY A 366 4.32 17.80 19.93
N PRO A 367 4.74 19.07 20.19
CA PRO A 367 4.05 19.91 21.17
C PRO A 367 2.68 20.40 20.71
N LEU A 368 2.39 20.36 19.41
CA LEU A 368 1.11 20.81 18.86
C LEU A 368 0.07 19.70 18.94
N LYS A 369 -1.06 19.97 19.60
CA LYS A 369 -2.17 19.05 19.78
C LYS A 369 -3.44 19.72 19.27
N PHE A 370 -4.18 19.01 18.42
CA PHE A 370 -5.43 19.49 17.85
C PHE A 370 -6.53 18.45 18.05
N PHE A 371 -7.66 18.84 18.64
CA PHE A 371 -8.72 17.92 19.03
C PHE A 371 -10.08 18.37 18.54
N PHE A 372 -10.91 17.39 18.19
CA PHE A 372 -12.34 17.53 18.01
C PHE A 372 -13.05 16.70 19.08
N ASP A 373 -13.96 17.29 19.81
CA ASP A 373 -14.78 16.62 20.81
C ASP A 373 -16.25 16.69 20.43
N GLY A 374 -16.98 15.63 20.75
CA GLY A 374 -18.42 15.63 20.54
C GLY A 374 -19.13 14.42 21.09
N PRO A 375 -20.47 14.40 21.01
CA PRO A 375 -21.27 13.27 21.39
C PRO A 375 -21.33 12.21 20.27
N PHE A 376 -21.61 10.95 20.65
CA PHE A 376 -21.97 9.90 19.73
C PHE A 376 -23.11 9.04 20.26
N ILE A 377 -23.71 8.27 19.37
CA ILE A 377 -24.71 7.23 19.67
C ILE A 377 -24.17 5.91 19.10
N TRP A 378 -24.17 4.88 19.94
CA TRP A 378 -23.90 3.52 19.52
C TRP A 378 -25.19 2.80 19.12
N ARG A 379 -25.26 2.31 17.87
CA ARG A 379 -26.38 1.54 17.34
C ARG A 379 -25.97 0.08 17.21
N ASP A 380 -26.22 -0.67 18.26
CA ASP A 380 -25.75 -2.03 18.43
C ASP A 380 -26.12 -2.94 17.25
N LYS A 381 -27.40 -3.02 16.88
CA LYS A 381 -27.89 -3.85 15.75
C LYS A 381 -27.24 -3.51 14.39
N LEU A 382 -26.75 -2.28 14.21
CA LEU A 382 -26.09 -1.82 13.01
C LEU A 382 -24.57 -1.86 13.13
N ARG A 383 -24.06 -2.12 14.33
CA ARG A 383 -22.61 -2.03 14.67
C ARG A 383 -22.01 -0.68 14.27
N MET A 384 -22.79 0.38 14.53
CA MET A 384 -22.50 1.71 14.00
C MET A 384 -22.41 2.74 15.12
N LEU A 385 -21.32 3.48 15.14
CA LEU A 385 -21.10 4.63 15.97
C LEU A 385 -21.35 5.89 15.14
N GLU A 386 -22.44 6.58 15.39
CA GLU A 386 -22.85 7.81 14.72
C GLU A 386 -22.52 9.00 15.62
N PHE A 387 -21.85 10.02 15.11
CA PHE A 387 -21.28 11.09 15.92
C PHE A 387 -21.37 12.45 15.23
N THR A 388 -21.14 13.50 16.04
CA THR A 388 -20.85 14.85 15.57
C THR A 388 -19.74 15.46 16.41
N PHE A 389 -19.11 16.53 15.93
CA PHE A 389 -18.18 17.32 16.72
C PHE A 389 -18.81 18.64 17.08
N THR A 390 -18.79 18.96 18.35
CA THR A 390 -19.39 20.19 18.92
C THR A 390 -18.33 21.16 19.43
N ARG A 391 -17.08 20.72 19.54
CA ARG A 391 -15.98 21.54 20.02
C ARG A 391 -14.68 21.21 19.27
N VAL A 392 -13.92 22.24 18.93
CA VAL A 392 -12.54 22.16 18.46
C VAL A 392 -11.60 22.80 19.47
N SER A 393 -10.46 22.17 19.71
CA SER A 393 -9.46 22.64 20.68
C SER A 393 -8.06 22.54 20.09
N LEU A 394 -7.22 23.51 20.44
CA LEU A 394 -5.80 23.59 20.08
C LEU A 394 -4.98 23.74 21.36
N ALA A 395 -3.85 23.02 21.46
CA ALA A 395 -2.90 23.18 22.55
C ALA A 395 -1.46 23.12 22.02
N PHE A 396 -0.54 23.80 22.71
CA PHE A 396 0.89 23.79 22.37
C PHE A 396 1.71 23.55 23.64
N GLY A 397 2.34 22.38 23.76
CA GLY A 397 3.03 21.93 24.95
C GLY A 397 2.08 21.90 26.15
N SER A 398 2.42 22.68 27.18
CA SER A 398 1.59 22.89 28.38
C SER A 398 0.62 24.06 28.24
N LEU A 399 0.67 24.82 27.14
CA LEU A 399 -0.20 25.97 26.89
C LEU A 399 -1.52 25.54 26.24
N GLY A 400 -2.62 26.08 26.76
CA GLY A 400 -3.98 25.74 26.31
C GLY A 400 -4.64 24.69 27.19
N PRO A 401 -5.69 23.98 26.74
CA PRO A 401 -6.23 24.11 25.37
C PRO A 401 -7.08 25.37 25.14
N TRP A 402 -6.88 26.02 24.01
CA TRP A 402 -7.81 27.02 23.51
C TRP A 402 -8.93 26.33 22.77
N SER A 403 -10.17 26.54 23.18
CA SER A 403 -11.31 25.81 22.64
C SER A 403 -12.33 26.78 22.02
N LYS A 404 -12.98 26.29 20.94
CA LYS A 404 -14.10 26.96 20.29
C LYS A 404 -15.24 25.96 20.12
N ASP A 405 -16.44 26.35 20.55
CA ASP A 405 -17.64 25.57 20.27
C ASP A 405 -18.04 25.78 18.80
N ILE A 406 -18.38 24.65 18.14
CA ILE A 406 -18.74 24.57 16.73
C ILE A 406 -20.09 23.85 16.56
N ASP A 407 -20.86 23.75 17.63
CA ASP A 407 -22.17 23.11 17.64
C ASP A 407 -23.14 23.92 16.77
N ASP A 408 -23.80 23.23 15.82
CA ASP A 408 -24.85 23.79 14.96
C ASP A 408 -26.26 23.44 15.44
N GLY A 409 -26.40 22.86 16.62
CA GLY A 409 -27.68 22.48 17.24
C GLY A 409 -28.37 21.24 16.67
N LYS A 410 -27.86 20.68 15.57
CA LYS A 410 -28.48 19.52 14.91
C LYS A 410 -28.47 18.26 15.76
N TRP A 411 -27.50 18.13 16.67
CA TRP A 411 -27.39 16.95 17.52
C TRP A 411 -28.47 16.87 18.61
N GLU A 412 -28.90 18.00 19.13
CA GLU A 412 -30.02 18.02 20.12
C GLU A 412 -31.32 17.56 19.47
N ALA A 413 -31.55 17.88 18.19
CA ALA A 413 -32.68 17.35 17.43
C ALA A 413 -32.63 15.82 17.30
N VAL A 414 -31.44 15.24 17.08
CA VAL A 414 -31.23 13.78 17.01
C VAL A 414 -31.60 13.11 18.34
N LYS A 415 -31.12 13.67 19.47
CA LYS A 415 -31.45 13.15 20.81
C LYS A 415 -32.92 13.27 21.16
N ALA A 416 -33.53 14.42 20.86
CA ALA A 416 -34.95 14.64 21.11
C ALA A 416 -35.83 13.64 20.34
N THR A 417 -35.44 13.32 19.11
CA THR A 417 -36.16 12.34 18.28
C THR A 417 -36.04 10.92 18.81
N GLU A 418 -34.84 10.51 19.28
CA GLU A 418 -34.64 9.19 19.89
C GLU A 418 -35.40 9.03 21.22
N GLN A 419 -35.40 10.06 22.05
CA GLN A 419 -36.19 10.07 23.29
C GLN A 419 -37.71 10.03 23.02
N SER A 420 -38.16 10.75 21.99
CA SER A 420 -39.58 10.73 21.58
C SER A 420 -40.00 9.40 20.97
N ALA A 421 -39.11 8.75 20.22
CA ALA A 421 -39.36 7.42 19.68
C ALA A 421 -39.42 6.33 20.75
N SER A 422 -38.67 6.48 21.87
CA SER A 422 -38.68 5.57 23.00
C SER A 422 -39.87 5.83 23.98
N SER A 423 -40.39 7.06 24.01
CA SER A 423 -41.49 7.45 24.94
C SER A 423 -42.88 7.49 24.30
N GLY A 424 -43.00 7.35 22.99
CA GLY A 424 -44.30 7.31 22.27
C GLY A 424 -45.05 8.64 22.27
N GLN A 425 -44.47 9.76 22.67
CA GLN A 425 -45.12 11.08 22.73
C GLN A 425 -44.31 12.14 22.01
N GLY A 426 -44.89 12.75 20.95
CA GLY A 426 -44.44 14.00 20.36
C GLY A 426 -44.67 14.11 18.84
N LYS A 427 -45.15 15.27 18.37
CA LYS A 427 -45.13 15.67 16.95
C LYS A 427 -43.67 16.01 16.55
N ILE A 428 -43.12 15.17 15.69
CA ILE A 428 -41.73 15.33 15.18
C ILE A 428 -41.78 16.12 13.87
N GLU A 429 -41.03 17.19 13.72
CA GLU A 429 -40.89 17.91 12.46
C GLU A 429 -40.20 17.04 11.37
N LYS A 430 -40.58 17.26 10.11
CA LYS A 430 -39.99 16.47 8.98
C LYS A 430 -38.47 16.62 8.85
N SER A 431 -37.88 17.76 9.26
CA SER A 431 -36.45 18.00 9.33
C SER A 431 -35.75 17.09 10.31
N ASP A 432 -36.35 16.90 11.49
CA ASP A 432 -35.77 16.12 12.61
C ASP A 432 -35.82 14.63 12.33
N VAL A 433 -36.90 14.16 11.66
CA VAL A 433 -37.01 12.78 11.17
C VAL A 433 -35.90 12.45 10.17
N LYS A 434 -35.47 13.42 9.34
CA LYS A 434 -34.38 13.21 8.38
C LYS A 434 -33.01 13.17 9.05
N ALA A 435 -32.79 13.99 10.07
CA ALA A 435 -31.56 14.01 10.86
C ALA A 435 -31.38 12.77 11.75
N SER A 436 -32.48 12.19 12.23
CA SER A 436 -32.49 10.99 13.09
C SER A 436 -32.39 9.65 12.36
N LYS A 437 -32.46 9.64 11.01
CA LYS A 437 -32.28 8.40 10.25
C LYS A 437 -30.86 7.87 10.44
N PRO A 438 -30.70 6.55 10.72
CA PRO A 438 -29.36 5.95 10.84
C PRO A 438 -28.49 6.27 9.62
N GLY A 439 -27.27 6.79 9.85
CA GLY A 439 -26.33 7.17 8.80
C GLY A 439 -26.52 8.59 8.23
N ALA A 440 -27.41 9.42 8.79
CA ALA A 440 -27.56 10.81 8.41
C ALA A 440 -26.32 11.65 8.80
N ASN A 441 -25.74 11.39 9.97
CA ASN A 441 -24.52 12.03 10.47
C ASN A 441 -23.27 11.26 10.06
N PRO A 442 -22.05 11.79 10.27
CA PRO A 442 -20.81 11.03 10.19
C PRO A 442 -20.88 9.77 11.07
N PHE A 443 -20.39 8.65 10.54
CA PHE A 443 -20.40 7.39 11.28
C PHE A 443 -19.20 6.52 10.95
N PHE A 444 -18.90 5.60 11.88
CA PHE A 444 -18.08 4.42 11.67
C PHE A 444 -18.97 3.17 11.82
N LYS A 445 -18.97 2.32 10.80
CA LYS A 445 -19.57 0.99 10.86
C LYS A 445 -18.46 -0.02 11.11
N PHE A 446 -18.43 -0.57 12.33
CA PHE A 446 -17.40 -1.50 12.74
C PHE A 446 -17.62 -2.87 12.10
N VAL A 447 -16.51 -3.49 11.72
CA VAL A 447 -16.45 -4.83 11.12
C VAL A 447 -15.68 -5.81 12.01
N TYR A 448 -14.82 -5.28 12.87
CA TYR A 448 -14.04 -6.05 13.84
C TYR A 448 -13.69 -5.20 15.06
N THR A 449 -13.75 -5.82 16.26
CA THR A 449 -13.31 -5.21 17.52
C THR A 449 -12.73 -6.28 18.44
N ASP A 450 -11.60 -5.99 19.07
CA ASP A 450 -11.04 -6.74 20.18
C ASP A 450 -10.21 -5.82 21.09
N ASP A 451 -9.42 -6.42 22.00
CA ASP A 451 -8.57 -5.70 22.96
C ASP A 451 -7.33 -5.07 22.29
N LYS A 452 -6.94 -5.48 21.09
CA LYS A 452 -5.75 -5.02 20.36
C LYS A 452 -6.05 -4.02 19.26
N CYS A 453 -7.12 -4.26 18.49
CA CYS A 453 -7.44 -3.44 17.34
C CYS A 453 -8.94 -3.35 17.04
N ILE A 454 -9.31 -2.30 16.33
CA ILE A 454 -10.67 -2.13 15.80
C ILE A 454 -10.60 -1.73 14.34
N ALA A 455 -11.53 -2.25 13.53
CA ALA A 455 -11.63 -1.95 12.11
C ALA A 455 -13.05 -1.50 11.75
N ALA A 456 -13.16 -0.46 10.93
CA ALA A 456 -14.46 0.07 10.52
C ALA A 456 -14.44 0.65 9.11
N ARG A 457 -15.65 0.78 8.56
CA ARG A 457 -15.93 1.56 7.36
C ARG A 457 -16.55 2.90 7.74
N GLY A 458 -15.94 3.99 7.26
CA GLY A 458 -16.48 5.33 7.42
C GLY A 458 -17.63 5.64 6.46
N ARG A 459 -18.40 6.70 6.72
CA ARG A 459 -19.51 7.18 5.86
C ARG A 459 -19.07 7.41 4.41
N GLY A 460 -17.85 7.89 4.17
CA GLY A 460 -17.28 8.07 2.84
C GLY A 460 -16.89 6.79 2.11
N GLY A 461 -17.13 5.63 2.73
CA GLY A 461 -16.86 4.30 2.18
C GLY A 461 -15.41 3.82 2.35
N GLY A 462 -14.52 4.64 2.92
CA GLY A 462 -13.15 4.24 3.25
C GLY A 462 -13.09 3.29 4.43
N LEU A 463 -12.08 2.40 4.42
CA LEU A 463 -11.76 1.50 5.52
C LEU A 463 -10.71 2.15 6.42
N ALA A 464 -10.75 1.83 7.68
CA ALA A 464 -9.75 2.25 8.66
C ALA A 464 -9.50 1.16 9.69
N LEU A 465 -8.26 1.10 10.18
CA LEU A 465 -7.80 0.21 11.26
C LEU A 465 -7.12 1.05 12.32
N TRP A 466 -7.45 0.77 13.56
CA TRP A 466 -6.82 1.40 14.72
C TRP A 466 -6.21 0.34 15.63
N SER A 467 -5.12 0.67 16.28
CA SER A 467 -4.53 -0.09 17.39
C SER A 467 -4.90 0.51 18.72
N ARG A 468 -5.11 -0.31 19.74
CA ARG A 468 -5.30 0.16 21.11
C ARG A 468 -4.01 0.78 21.64
N ILE A 469 -4.12 1.89 22.34
CA ILE A 469 -3.01 2.54 23.01
C ILE A 469 -3.35 2.73 24.51
N GLY A 470 -2.31 2.71 25.35
CA GLY A 470 -2.49 3.00 26.78
C GLY A 470 -2.80 4.47 27.04
N ASP A 471 -1.83 5.24 27.50
CA ASP A 471 -1.99 6.68 27.69
C ASP A 471 -1.39 7.45 26.50
N PRO A 472 -2.13 8.34 25.80
CA PRO A 472 -1.60 9.09 24.65
C PRO A 472 -0.45 10.03 25.01
N GLU A 473 -0.25 10.40 26.28
CA GLU A 473 0.87 11.24 26.70
C GLU A 473 2.20 10.47 26.74
N THR A 474 2.17 9.16 26.99
CA THR A 474 3.36 8.30 26.92
C THR A 474 3.71 7.87 25.49
N ASP A 475 2.72 7.70 24.63
CA ASP A 475 2.94 7.25 23.24
C ASP A 475 3.35 8.38 22.28
N ALA A 476 3.15 9.64 22.65
CA ALA A 476 3.61 10.79 21.85
C ALA A 476 5.13 11.02 21.94
N GLN A 477 5.81 10.35 22.88
CA GLN A 477 7.27 10.40 23.06
C GLN A 477 8.01 9.20 22.46
N THR A 478 7.29 8.21 21.95
CA THR A 478 7.83 7.04 21.23
C THR A 478 7.33 7.03 19.78
#